data_c5a7750aa35390ed8ca589706f34b063
#
_entry.id   c5a7750aa35390ed8ca589706f34b063
#
_cell.length_a   1.000
_cell.length_b   1.000
_cell.length_c   1.000
_cell.angle_alpha   90.00
_cell.angle_beta   90.00
_cell.angle_gamma   90.00
#
_symmetry.space_group_name_H-M   'P 1'
#
loop_
_entity.id
_entity.type
_entity.pdbx_description
1 polymer ?
#
loop_
_entity_poly.entity_id
_entity_poly.type
_entity_poly.pdbx_seq_one_letter_code
_entity_poly.pdbx_strand_id
1 'polypeptide(L)'
;MYWGGTSYGYYENHGHVRTKGYNLSLLYSFSHWFDVGGTFNCIDTRDYEKYLAGTSLQESMHYKVRMPNLPYRYANINANFHWNDLFIKGNVLTIGYDSYWQHDFPLYWENIGDKDSKNMVPEQFSHNLSLSYTMKNGRYNVSFECQNFTDAQLFDNFSLQKAGRAFYGKFRVFFGR
;
A
#
# COMPACT_ATOMS: atom_id res chain seq x y z
N MET A 1 -14.73 44.07 -12.19
CA MET A 1 -14.70 43.05 -13.24
C MET A 1 -13.81 41.91 -12.74
N TYR A 2 -14.43 40.85 -12.16
CA TYR A 2 -13.69 39.70 -11.63
C TYR A 2 -13.42 38.74 -12.79
N TRP A 3 -12.17 38.57 -13.13
CA TRP A 3 -11.75 37.47 -13.98
C TRP A 3 -11.71 36.22 -13.10
N GLY A 4 -12.66 35.34 -13.31
CA GLY A 4 -12.62 33.99 -12.72
C GLY A 4 -11.48 33.22 -13.37
N GLY A 5 -10.31 33.24 -12.77
CA GLY A 5 -9.21 32.39 -13.14
C GLY A 5 -9.54 30.95 -12.80
N THR A 6 -9.75 30.11 -13.79
CA THR A 6 -9.71 28.67 -13.62
C THR A 6 -8.28 28.29 -13.30
N SER A 7 -8.02 27.85 -12.06
CA SER A 7 -6.71 27.32 -11.71
C SER A 7 -6.59 25.93 -12.37
N TYR A 8 -5.82 25.83 -13.43
CA TYR A 8 -5.42 24.53 -13.96
C TYR A 8 -4.31 23.99 -13.08
N GLY A 9 -4.49 22.78 -12.58
CA GLY A 9 -3.40 22.03 -11.96
C GLY A 9 -2.33 21.77 -13.02
N TYR A 10 -1.09 22.10 -12.73
CA TYR A 10 0.05 21.80 -13.59
C TYR A 10 1.11 21.05 -12.78
N TYR A 11 1.93 20.31 -13.50
CA TYR A 11 3.07 19.64 -12.89
C TYR A 11 4.23 20.62 -12.79
N GLU A 12 4.76 20.76 -11.60
CA GLU A 12 5.93 21.58 -11.33
C GLU A 12 7.07 20.72 -10.78
N ASN A 13 8.28 20.99 -11.23
CA ASN A 13 9.45 20.36 -10.65
C ASN A 13 9.78 21.03 -9.32
N HIS A 14 9.62 20.31 -8.22
CA HIS A 14 10.13 20.74 -6.93
C HIS A 14 11.65 20.72 -6.94
N GLY A 15 12.26 21.88 -6.71
CA GLY A 15 13.71 22.03 -6.77
C GLY A 15 14.44 21.28 -5.66
N HIS A 16 13.88 21.20 -4.45
CA HIS A 16 14.58 20.61 -3.30
C HIS A 16 13.62 19.85 -2.38
N VAL A 17 13.68 18.54 -2.43
CA VAL A 17 12.92 17.65 -1.56
C VAL A 17 13.89 16.78 -0.75
N ARG A 18 13.64 16.65 0.54
CA ARG A 18 14.43 15.80 1.42
C ARG A 18 13.59 14.67 1.98
N THR A 19 14.04 13.45 1.73
CA THR A 19 13.43 12.24 2.28
C THR A 19 14.35 11.62 3.33
N LYS A 20 13.78 11.28 4.48
CA LYS A 20 14.42 10.49 5.53
C LYS A 20 13.48 9.37 5.94
N GLY A 21 14.03 8.24 6.32
CA GLY A 21 13.18 7.15 6.76
C GLY A 21 13.96 5.91 7.10
N TYR A 22 13.22 4.90 7.49
CA TYR A 22 13.75 3.56 7.69
C TYR A 22 12.72 2.53 7.22
N ASN A 23 13.25 1.41 6.79
CA ASN A 23 12.52 0.21 6.45
C ASN A 23 13.00 -0.91 7.38
N LEU A 24 12.06 -1.64 7.94
CA LEU A 24 12.32 -2.83 8.71
C LEU A 24 11.61 -3.99 8.04
N SER A 25 12.38 -5.01 7.62
CA SER A 25 11.84 -6.21 7.00
C SER A 25 12.25 -7.44 7.79
N LEU A 26 11.29 -8.33 8.00
CA LEU A 26 11.49 -9.62 8.63
C LEU A 26 10.90 -10.70 7.72
N LEU A 27 11.64 -11.76 7.51
CA LEU A 27 11.16 -12.99 6.92
C LEU A 27 11.64 -14.16 7.80
N TYR A 28 10.71 -14.96 8.24
CA TYR A 28 11.00 -16.09 9.09
C TYR A 28 10.24 -17.34 8.61
N SER A 29 10.99 -18.39 8.30
CA SER A 29 10.45 -19.70 7.97
C SER A 29 10.62 -20.62 9.18
N PHE A 30 9.52 -20.91 9.85
CA PHE A 30 9.52 -21.73 11.05
C PHE A 30 9.79 -23.21 10.73
N SER A 31 9.30 -23.66 9.58
CA SER A 31 9.51 -24.99 9.06
C SER A 31 9.08 -25.03 7.59
N HIS A 32 9.15 -26.21 6.96
CA HIS A 32 8.61 -26.43 5.61
C HIS A 32 7.08 -26.26 5.50
N TRP A 33 6.38 -26.04 6.63
CA TRP A 33 4.94 -25.91 6.66
C TRP A 33 4.43 -24.49 7.01
N PHE A 34 5.30 -23.60 7.48
CA PHE A 34 4.87 -22.23 7.86
C PHE A 34 5.98 -21.22 7.63
N ASP A 35 5.63 -20.13 6.96
CA ASP A 35 6.46 -18.94 6.83
C ASP A 35 5.64 -17.68 7.14
N VAL A 36 6.32 -16.70 7.70
CA VAL A 36 5.76 -15.39 8.01
C VAL A 36 6.76 -14.31 7.63
N GLY A 37 6.27 -13.27 7.01
CA GLY A 37 7.05 -12.10 6.64
C GLY A 37 6.33 -10.82 6.96
N GLY A 38 7.07 -9.74 7.00
CA GLY A 38 6.48 -8.43 7.17
C GLY A 38 7.47 -7.32 6.89
N THR A 39 6.95 -6.18 6.51
CA THR A 39 7.73 -4.96 6.36
C THR A 39 7.02 -3.81 7.04
N PHE A 40 7.79 -2.95 7.69
CA PHE A 40 7.34 -1.68 8.23
C PHE A 40 8.17 -0.56 7.62
N ASN A 41 7.49 0.45 7.12
CA ASN A 41 8.09 1.62 6.49
C ASN A 41 7.71 2.87 7.26
N CYS A 42 8.71 3.71 7.52
CA CYS A 42 8.51 5.05 8.04
C CYS A 42 9.33 6.01 7.20
N ILE A 43 8.65 6.92 6.48
CA ILE A 43 9.25 7.83 5.50
C ILE A 43 8.76 9.24 5.79
N ASP A 44 9.69 10.18 6.02
CA ASP A 44 9.40 11.60 6.20
C ASP A 44 9.98 12.36 5.01
N THR A 45 9.11 12.75 4.09
CA THR A 45 9.47 13.50 2.88
C THR A 45 8.99 14.93 3.04
N ARG A 46 9.91 15.90 2.99
CA ARG A 46 9.62 17.32 3.20
C ARG A 46 10.12 18.17 2.07
N ASP A 47 9.39 19.25 1.82
CA ASP A 47 9.85 20.33 0.96
C ASP A 47 11.01 21.09 1.64
N TYR A 48 12.11 21.24 0.93
CA TYR A 48 13.26 22.04 1.34
C TYR A 48 13.55 23.19 0.36
N GLU A 49 12.60 23.47 -0.55
CA GLU A 49 12.66 24.67 -1.36
C GLU A 49 12.32 25.89 -0.52
N LYS A 50 13.34 26.72 -0.26
CA LYS A 50 13.18 27.86 0.65
C LYS A 50 12.43 29.02 0.01
N TYR A 51 12.57 29.19 -1.29
CA TYR A 51 12.00 30.33 -2.01
C TYR A 51 11.04 29.84 -3.10
N LEU A 52 10.02 30.63 -3.37
CA LEU A 52 9.12 30.33 -4.48
C LEU A 52 9.87 30.33 -5.81
N ALA A 53 9.50 29.44 -6.72
CA ALA A 53 10.09 29.34 -8.04
C ALA A 53 10.09 30.70 -8.76
N GLY A 54 11.26 31.09 -9.26
CA GLY A 54 11.45 32.35 -9.96
C GLY A 54 11.69 33.58 -9.08
N THR A 55 11.70 33.45 -7.74
CA THR A 55 12.04 34.56 -6.84
C THR A 55 13.00 34.11 -5.75
N SER A 56 13.98 34.94 -5.43
CA SER A 56 14.87 34.75 -4.26
C SER A 56 14.42 35.57 -3.04
N LEU A 57 13.27 36.24 -3.13
CA LEU A 57 12.84 37.21 -2.11
C LEU A 57 11.64 36.72 -1.29
N GLN A 58 10.84 35.81 -1.83
CA GLN A 58 9.66 35.32 -1.15
C GLN A 58 9.88 33.89 -0.66
N GLU A 59 9.88 33.70 0.66
CA GLU A 59 9.99 32.38 1.25
C GLU A 59 8.74 31.54 0.94
N SER A 60 8.97 30.25 0.63
CA SER A 60 7.89 29.28 0.46
C SER A 60 7.22 29.00 1.80
N MET A 61 5.89 29.08 1.84
CA MET A 61 5.11 28.70 3.01
C MET A 61 5.19 27.20 3.32
N HIS A 62 5.66 26.41 2.36
CA HIS A 62 5.80 24.95 2.50
C HIS A 62 7.21 24.52 2.93
N TYR A 63 8.13 25.46 3.13
CA TYR A 63 9.50 25.16 3.54
C TYR A 63 9.53 24.31 4.83
N LYS A 64 10.16 23.14 4.77
CA LYS A 64 10.20 22.09 5.81
C LYS A 64 8.86 21.45 6.16
N VAL A 65 7.81 21.74 5.44
CA VAL A 65 6.52 21.06 5.59
C VAL A 65 6.57 19.70 4.90
N ARG A 66 5.84 18.72 5.45
CA ARG A 66 5.74 17.40 4.85
C ARG A 66 5.03 17.46 3.52
N MET A 67 5.54 16.72 2.53
CA MET A 67 4.91 16.58 1.22
C MET A 67 3.53 15.94 1.36
N PRO A 68 2.51 16.52 0.75
CA PRO A 68 1.16 15.95 0.78
C PRO A 68 1.05 14.68 -0.05
N ASN A 69 -0.04 13.96 0.14
CA ASN A 69 -0.43 12.78 -0.63
C ASN A 69 0.61 11.64 -0.63
N LEU A 70 1.36 11.54 0.45
CA LEU A 70 2.34 10.48 0.67
C LEU A 70 2.13 9.83 2.03
N PRO A 71 1.80 8.54 2.10
CA PRO A 71 1.73 7.82 3.36
C PRO A 71 3.12 7.76 3.99
N TYR A 72 3.25 8.24 5.21
CA TYR A 72 4.53 8.29 5.91
C TYR A 72 4.80 7.08 6.82
N ARG A 73 3.77 6.29 7.11
CA ARG A 73 3.88 5.03 7.83
C ARG A 73 2.96 4.00 7.20
N TYR A 74 3.51 2.87 6.85
CA TYR A 74 2.73 1.75 6.34
C TYR A 74 3.46 0.44 6.61
N ALA A 75 2.69 -0.62 6.72
CA ALA A 75 3.20 -1.96 6.98
C ALA A 75 2.43 -2.99 6.18
N ASN A 76 3.08 -4.09 5.89
CA ASN A 76 2.43 -5.29 5.40
C ASN A 76 2.93 -6.51 6.15
N ILE A 77 2.06 -7.47 6.33
CA ILE A 77 2.36 -8.77 6.92
C ILE A 77 1.82 -9.82 5.97
N ASN A 78 2.61 -10.85 5.74
CA ASN A 78 2.19 -12.04 5.02
C ASN A 78 2.50 -13.28 5.86
N ALA A 79 1.62 -14.25 5.84
CA ALA A 79 1.81 -15.54 6.48
C ALA A 79 1.29 -16.64 5.57
N ASN A 80 2.07 -17.70 5.39
CA ASN A 80 1.69 -18.84 4.58
C ASN A 80 1.80 -20.13 5.38
N PHE A 81 0.80 -20.95 5.26
CA PHE A 81 0.76 -22.28 5.80
C PHE A 81 0.71 -23.29 4.64
N HIS A 82 1.65 -24.23 4.64
CA HIS A 82 1.81 -25.23 3.59
C HIS A 82 1.53 -26.62 4.15
N TRP A 83 0.62 -27.33 3.53
CA TRP A 83 0.30 -28.71 3.86
C TRP A 83 0.70 -29.62 2.71
N ASN A 84 1.87 -30.25 2.87
CA ASN A 84 2.40 -31.12 1.84
C ASN A 84 1.71 -32.49 1.89
N ASP A 85 1.61 -33.12 0.73
CA ASP A 85 1.03 -34.46 0.55
C ASP A 85 -0.42 -34.59 1.02
N LEU A 86 -1.19 -33.48 1.05
CA LEU A 86 -2.58 -33.51 1.45
C LEU A 86 -3.42 -34.27 0.41
N PHE A 87 -4.12 -35.31 0.86
CA PHE A 87 -4.92 -36.28 0.10
C PHE A 87 -4.14 -37.16 -0.86
N ILE A 88 -3.18 -36.62 -1.62
CA ILE A 88 -2.40 -37.34 -2.63
C ILE A 88 -0.95 -36.88 -2.52
N LYS A 89 -0.02 -37.83 -2.56
CA LYS A 89 1.43 -37.57 -2.56
C LYS A 89 1.82 -36.65 -3.73
N GLY A 90 2.61 -35.62 -3.44
CA GLY A 90 3.02 -34.59 -4.39
C GLY A 90 2.01 -33.45 -4.60
N ASN A 91 0.92 -33.43 -3.84
CA ASN A 91 0.01 -32.29 -3.81
C ASN A 91 0.31 -31.40 -2.60
N VAL A 92 0.08 -30.09 -2.77
CA VAL A 92 0.31 -29.10 -1.71
C VAL A 92 -0.90 -28.20 -1.59
N LEU A 93 -1.42 -28.08 -0.36
CA LEU A 93 -2.36 -27.05 0.02
C LEU A 93 -1.61 -25.89 0.65
N THR A 94 -1.84 -24.68 0.17
CA THR A 94 -1.31 -23.45 0.76
C THR A 94 -2.46 -22.55 1.18
N ILE A 95 -2.43 -22.11 2.44
CA ILE A 95 -3.31 -21.08 2.97
C ILE A 95 -2.45 -19.85 3.18
N GLY A 96 -2.77 -18.76 2.50
CA GLY A 96 -2.06 -17.49 2.60
C GLY A 96 -2.92 -16.44 3.28
N TYR A 97 -2.30 -15.64 4.09
CA TYR A 97 -2.86 -14.44 4.69
C TYR A 97 -1.96 -13.27 4.39
N ASP A 98 -2.54 -12.19 3.88
CA ASP A 98 -1.87 -10.93 3.63
C ASP A 98 -2.63 -9.79 4.28
N SER A 99 -1.92 -8.89 4.94
CA SER A 99 -2.51 -7.67 5.46
C SER A 99 -1.68 -6.45 5.11
N TYR A 100 -2.35 -5.35 4.94
CA TYR A 100 -1.76 -4.05 4.69
C TYR A 100 -2.35 -3.03 5.64
N TRP A 101 -1.49 -2.32 6.35
CA TRP A 101 -1.83 -1.20 7.20
C TRP A 101 -1.17 0.08 6.70
N GLN A 102 -1.90 1.18 6.76
CA GLN A 102 -1.44 2.50 6.38
C GLN A 102 -1.98 3.50 7.39
N HIS A 103 -1.10 4.29 7.95
CA HIS A 103 -1.49 5.42 8.80
C HIS A 103 -2.19 6.50 7.98
N ASP A 104 -3.04 7.29 8.60
CA ASP A 104 -3.66 8.45 7.97
C ASP A 104 -2.61 9.45 7.47
N PHE A 105 -2.92 10.14 6.40
CA PHE A 105 -2.03 11.16 5.83
C PHE A 105 -2.82 12.25 5.11
N PRO A 106 -2.28 13.49 5.03
CA PRO A 106 -2.96 14.60 4.39
C PRO A 106 -2.92 14.52 2.86
N LEU A 107 -4.04 14.84 2.21
CA LEU A 107 -4.14 14.99 0.76
C LEU A 107 -3.47 16.29 0.27
N TYR A 108 -3.47 17.32 1.11
CA TYR A 108 -2.90 18.63 0.83
C TYR A 108 -1.81 18.97 1.85
N TRP A 109 -1.17 20.09 1.68
CA TRP A 109 -0.13 20.56 2.59
C TRP A 109 -0.66 20.70 4.03
N GLU A 110 0.04 20.16 5.02
CA GLU A 110 -0.35 20.16 6.44
C GLU A 110 -0.54 21.57 7.02
N ASN A 111 0.11 22.58 6.45
CA ASN A 111 0.01 23.98 6.89
C ASN A 111 -1.06 24.79 6.15
N ILE A 112 -1.73 24.18 5.17
CA ILE A 112 -2.88 24.77 4.47
C ILE A 112 -4.11 23.93 4.79
N GLY A 113 -4.76 24.24 5.88
CA GLY A 113 -5.95 23.55 6.29
C GLY A 113 -5.86 23.02 7.71
N ASP A 114 -7.00 22.71 8.25
CA ASP A 114 -7.13 22.18 9.59
C ASP A 114 -6.76 20.70 9.60
N LYS A 115 -6.03 20.24 10.62
CA LYS A 115 -5.72 18.82 10.82
C LYS A 115 -6.96 17.95 10.96
N ASP A 116 -8.05 18.55 11.41
CA ASP A 116 -9.35 17.90 11.55
C ASP A 116 -10.21 18.04 10.27
N SER A 117 -9.63 18.58 9.20
CA SER A 117 -10.35 18.80 7.96
C SER A 117 -10.58 17.50 7.19
N LYS A 118 -11.60 17.50 6.33
CA LYS A 118 -11.98 16.40 5.44
C LYS A 118 -10.93 16.05 4.37
N ASN A 119 -9.74 16.62 4.45
CA ASN A 119 -8.66 16.48 3.48
C ASN A 119 -7.61 15.44 3.92
N MET A 120 -8.00 14.51 4.76
CA MET A 120 -7.16 13.38 5.17
C MET A 120 -7.60 12.10 4.49
N VAL A 121 -6.65 11.30 4.04
CA VAL A 121 -6.89 9.88 3.78
C VAL A 121 -6.85 9.18 5.14
N PRO A 122 -7.94 8.51 5.55
CA PRO A 122 -8.01 7.90 6.88
C PRO A 122 -7.02 6.74 7.03
N GLU A 123 -6.73 6.38 8.26
CA GLU A 123 -6.04 5.13 8.57
C GLU A 123 -6.80 3.95 7.98
N GLN A 124 -6.05 3.02 7.38
CA GLN A 124 -6.64 1.89 6.67
C GLN A 124 -5.95 0.60 7.06
N PHE A 125 -6.74 -0.44 7.19
CA PHE A 125 -6.26 -1.76 7.42
C PHE A 125 -7.05 -2.76 6.57
N SER A 126 -6.38 -3.46 5.67
CA SER A 126 -6.98 -4.47 4.80
C SER A 126 -6.41 -5.84 5.08
N HIS A 127 -7.25 -6.85 4.89
CA HIS A 127 -6.92 -8.24 5.13
C HIS A 127 -7.36 -9.09 3.95
N ASN A 128 -6.50 -9.95 3.47
CA ASN A 128 -6.76 -10.86 2.37
C ASN A 128 -6.47 -12.29 2.80
N LEU A 129 -7.27 -13.21 2.28
CA LEU A 129 -7.06 -14.65 2.46
C LEU A 129 -6.95 -15.32 1.10
N SER A 130 -6.08 -16.28 1.00
CA SER A 130 -5.93 -17.11 -0.19
C SER A 130 -5.87 -18.59 0.18
N LEU A 131 -6.45 -19.41 -0.68
CA LEU A 131 -6.39 -20.87 -0.61
C LEU A 131 -5.92 -21.37 -1.97
N SER A 132 -4.84 -22.11 -2.02
CA SER A 132 -4.28 -22.64 -3.25
C SER A 132 -4.00 -24.13 -3.11
N TYR A 133 -4.51 -24.91 -4.05
CA TYR A 133 -4.25 -26.33 -4.11
C TYR A 133 -3.50 -26.68 -5.40
N THR A 134 -2.28 -27.18 -5.22
CA THR A 134 -1.37 -27.55 -6.28
C THR A 134 -1.32 -29.07 -6.39
N MET A 135 -1.53 -29.59 -7.61
CA MET A 135 -1.68 -31.00 -7.90
C MET A 135 -0.63 -31.49 -8.89
N LYS A 136 -0.34 -32.80 -8.83
CA LYS A 136 0.57 -33.49 -9.76
C LYS A 136 1.93 -32.80 -9.88
N ASN A 137 2.57 -32.57 -8.75
CA ASN A 137 3.90 -31.92 -8.67
C ASN A 137 3.94 -30.56 -9.39
N GLY A 138 2.90 -29.74 -9.23
CA GLY A 138 2.84 -28.39 -9.79
C GLY A 138 2.15 -28.28 -11.15
N ARG A 139 1.72 -29.38 -11.78
CA ARG A 139 1.10 -29.33 -13.12
C ARG A 139 -0.22 -28.59 -13.15
N TYR A 140 -1.03 -28.72 -12.10
CA TYR A 140 -2.32 -28.05 -11.97
C TYR A 140 -2.36 -27.25 -10.68
N ASN A 141 -2.93 -26.06 -10.74
CA ASN A 141 -3.16 -25.24 -9.56
C ASN A 141 -4.55 -24.64 -9.63
N VAL A 142 -5.29 -24.79 -8.53
CA VAL A 142 -6.59 -24.14 -8.31
C VAL A 142 -6.40 -23.22 -7.13
N SER A 143 -6.76 -21.95 -7.24
CA SER A 143 -6.73 -21.01 -6.14
C SER A 143 -8.01 -20.21 -6.01
N PHE A 144 -8.33 -19.89 -4.77
CA PHE A 144 -9.41 -19.01 -4.37
C PHE A 144 -8.85 -17.90 -3.50
N GLU A 145 -9.23 -16.67 -3.77
CA GLU A 145 -8.78 -15.49 -3.03
C GLU A 145 -9.99 -14.70 -2.55
N CYS A 146 -9.96 -14.26 -1.30
CA CYS A 146 -10.88 -13.29 -0.75
C CYS A 146 -10.09 -12.03 -0.37
N GLN A 147 -10.22 -10.99 -1.17
CA GLN A 147 -9.60 -9.69 -0.89
C GLN A 147 -10.51 -8.87 0.02
N ASN A 148 -9.87 -8.13 0.95
CA ASN A 148 -10.57 -7.31 1.92
C ASN A 148 -11.72 -8.07 2.62
N PHE A 149 -11.41 -9.23 3.21
CA PHE A 149 -12.44 -10.12 3.77
C PHE A 149 -13.21 -9.49 4.94
N THR A 150 -12.64 -8.48 5.60
CA THR A 150 -13.32 -7.70 6.64
C THR A 150 -14.31 -6.68 6.08
N ASP A 151 -14.32 -6.46 4.77
CA ASP A 151 -15.14 -5.46 4.08
C ASP A 151 -14.90 -4.04 4.60
N ALA A 152 -13.65 -3.74 4.94
CA ALA A 152 -13.25 -2.42 5.41
C ALA A 152 -13.39 -1.38 4.29
N GLN A 153 -13.75 -0.16 4.66
CA GLN A 153 -13.71 0.95 3.72
C GLN A 153 -12.26 1.35 3.46
N LEU A 154 -11.82 1.18 2.23
CA LEU A 154 -10.49 1.50 1.77
C LEU A 154 -10.55 2.64 0.76
N PHE A 155 -9.54 3.49 0.79
CA PHE A 155 -9.42 4.63 -0.11
C PHE A 155 -8.08 4.58 -0.84
N ASP A 156 -8.04 5.16 -2.03
CA ASP A 156 -6.79 5.42 -2.73
C ASP A 156 -6.14 6.73 -2.27
N ASN A 157 -5.04 7.10 -2.90
CA ASN A 157 -4.31 8.33 -2.59
C ASN A 157 -5.08 9.61 -2.96
N PHE A 158 -6.20 9.50 -3.67
CA PHE A 158 -7.09 10.62 -3.99
C PHE A 158 -8.34 10.64 -3.10
N SER A 159 -8.36 9.84 -2.04
CA SER A 159 -9.53 9.65 -1.18
C SER A 159 -10.75 9.07 -1.92
N LEU A 160 -10.54 8.40 -3.03
CA LEU A 160 -11.60 7.68 -3.72
C LEU A 160 -11.75 6.29 -3.10
N GLN A 161 -12.98 5.91 -2.82
CA GLN A 161 -13.28 4.62 -2.22
C GLN A 161 -12.93 3.48 -3.19
N LYS A 162 -12.16 2.52 -2.71
CA LYS A 162 -11.87 1.27 -3.42
C LYS A 162 -13.03 0.30 -3.31
N ALA A 163 -13.02 -0.73 -4.15
CA ALA A 163 -13.96 -1.83 -4.05
C ALA A 163 -13.87 -2.49 -2.66
N GLY A 164 -15.00 -2.89 -2.10
CA GLY A 164 -15.09 -3.66 -0.87
C GLY A 164 -14.57 -5.08 -1.04
N ARG A 165 -15.13 -6.01 -0.29
CA ARG A 165 -14.78 -7.43 -0.37
C ARG A 165 -14.96 -7.99 -1.80
N ALA A 166 -13.94 -8.69 -2.27
CA ALA A 166 -13.95 -9.31 -3.60
C ALA A 166 -13.44 -10.75 -3.55
N PHE A 167 -14.01 -11.60 -4.40
CA PHE A 167 -13.66 -13.01 -4.50
C PHE A 167 -13.12 -13.32 -5.90
N TYR A 168 -12.04 -14.10 -5.96
CA TYR A 168 -11.40 -14.51 -7.20
C TYR A 168 -11.15 -16.01 -7.19
N GLY A 169 -11.48 -16.66 -8.29
CA GLY A 169 -11.11 -18.03 -8.58
C GLY A 169 -10.12 -18.09 -9.73
N LYS A 170 -9.06 -18.87 -9.62
CA LYS A 170 -8.05 -19.05 -10.67
C LYS A 170 -7.79 -20.53 -10.88
N PHE A 171 -7.68 -20.92 -12.14
CA PHE A 171 -7.22 -22.24 -12.54
C PHE A 171 -6.02 -22.09 -13.47
N ARG A 172 -4.93 -22.79 -13.17
CA ARG A 172 -3.68 -22.73 -13.92
C ARG A 172 -3.22 -24.13 -14.30
N VAL A 173 -2.81 -24.28 -15.55
CA VAL A 173 -2.21 -25.51 -16.07
C VAL A 173 -0.83 -25.18 -16.60
N PHE A 174 0.18 -25.98 -16.18
CA PHE A 174 1.53 -25.86 -16.71
C PHE A 174 1.75 -26.96 -17.74
N PHE A 175 2.02 -26.54 -18.96
CA PHE A 175 2.41 -27.42 -20.07
C PHE A 175 3.93 -27.43 -20.16
N GLY A 176 4.55 -28.29 -19.40
CA GLY A 176 5.99 -28.50 -19.41
C GLY A 176 6.31 -30.00 -19.34
N ARG A 177 7.41 -30.38 -19.93
CA ARG A 177 7.93 -31.76 -19.86
C ARG A 177 8.45 -32.05 -18.47
#